data_40a40903deedccce0ad12d4fd4b6b3f1
#
_entry.id   40a40903deedccce0ad12d4fd4b6b3f1
#
_cell.length_a   1.000
_cell.length_b   1.000
_cell.length_c   1.000
_cell.angle_alpha   90.00
_cell.angle_beta   90.00
_cell.angle_gamma   90.00
#
_symmetry.space_group_name_H-M   'P 1'
#
loop_
_entity.id
_entity.type
_entity.pdbx_description
1 polymer ?
#
loop_
_entity_poly.entity_id
_entity_poly.type
_entity_poly.pdbx_seq_one_letter_code
_entity_poly.pdbx_strand_id
1 'polypeptide(L)'
;MCGIVGYVGKRQASTLLVEGLSKLEYRGYDSAGVAILNNGINVRKFKGRLNNLANSLNEAPIEGHIGIGHTRWATHGEPSDVNSHPHTTENATISVVHNGIIENYMKLREWLTSKGYTFFSETDTEVIPNLVDYYYEGDLFEAVVKATSKLEGSFAIGVVAKNEPDKIVAVRKDSPLIVGLGEDESFIASDIPAVLNHTREVYLLEDKEFAILTENGVELRNEEGEKIEKQIYHVTWNIDAAEKGGFEDFMLKEIHEQPKAVKDTLSGKIALGKEITIDNISFTKEQLENFDKIYVVACGTAYHAGVVGKTVIEKFAKIPVEIDIASEFRYRNPMITNKTLLIVVSQSGETADTLAVLRDAKNQGARVLAITNVVGSSVSREADDVFYTLPGPEIAVASTKAYVTQLAAFYILGLYFASLKGTMSKDEIEEIKGELLEIPNKIEKALGMKDELQKFASSHYNHKDMYFLGRGLDYAVAMEGSLKLKEISYIHCDAYAGGELKHGPIALIEKNTAVITLLTQEALKDKMISNVREVSTRGGNIFAVVNEGDTTSKEVVDSIVYIPKTIDILTPLVSVVPLQLISYYIAKQKGCDVDKPRNLAKSVTVE
;
A
#
# COMPACT_ATOMS: atom_id res chain seq x y z
N MET A 1 6.85 -5.15 4.97
CA MET A 1 7.54 -3.94 5.47
C MET A 1 7.57 -3.93 6.98
N CYS A 2 8.61 -3.35 7.58
CA CYS A 2 8.80 -3.28 9.02
C CYS A 2 8.29 -1.95 9.60
N GLY A 3 8.07 -1.87 10.91
CA GLY A 3 7.72 -0.65 11.62
C GLY A 3 8.86 -0.18 12.52
N ILE A 4 9.30 1.06 12.39
CA ILE A 4 10.27 1.72 13.27
C ILE A 4 9.54 2.74 14.13
N VAL A 5 9.88 2.79 15.42
CA VAL A 5 9.55 3.89 16.33
C VAL A 5 10.79 4.20 17.17
N GLY A 6 11.13 5.48 17.34
CA GLY A 6 12.12 5.93 18.31
C GLY A 6 11.55 7.07 19.11
N TYR A 7 12.03 7.22 20.34
CA TYR A 7 11.57 8.22 21.28
C TYR A 7 12.73 8.81 22.08
N VAL A 8 12.74 10.12 22.20
CA VAL A 8 13.60 10.90 23.12
C VAL A 8 12.71 11.90 23.84
N GLY A 9 12.76 11.94 25.16
CA GLY A 9 11.99 12.92 25.95
C GLY A 9 12.01 12.62 27.43
N LYS A 10 10.97 13.05 28.15
CA LYS A 10 10.89 12.93 29.63
C LYS A 10 10.01 11.78 30.10
N ARG A 11 9.22 11.18 29.18
CA ARG A 11 8.30 10.08 29.51
C ARG A 11 8.97 8.72 29.42
N GLN A 12 8.30 7.68 29.90
CA GLN A 12 8.78 6.30 29.85
C GLN A 12 8.81 5.80 28.39
N ALA A 13 10.00 5.55 27.87
CA ALA A 13 10.19 5.17 26.46
C ALA A 13 9.53 3.84 26.11
N SER A 14 9.60 2.80 26.99
CA SER A 14 9.02 1.47 26.71
C SER A 14 7.54 1.54 26.37
N THR A 15 6.75 2.35 27.09
CA THR A 15 5.32 2.51 26.87
C THR A 15 5.03 3.17 25.51
N LEU A 16 5.74 4.25 25.21
CA LEU A 16 5.55 5.01 23.95
C LEU A 16 5.98 4.22 22.73
N LEU A 17 7.08 3.47 22.85
CA LEU A 17 7.54 2.58 21.76
C LEU A 17 6.51 1.49 21.47
N VAL A 18 5.96 0.83 22.48
CA VAL A 18 4.91 -0.21 22.29
C VAL A 18 3.65 0.40 21.72
N GLU A 19 3.23 1.58 22.19
CA GLU A 19 2.06 2.29 21.65
C GLU A 19 2.26 2.61 20.16
N GLY A 20 3.36 3.25 19.79
CA GLY A 20 3.67 3.58 18.41
C GLY A 20 3.80 2.33 17.51
N LEU A 21 4.49 1.29 17.99
CA LEU A 21 4.61 0.02 17.26
C LEU A 21 3.26 -0.67 17.06
N SER A 22 2.32 -0.52 17.99
CA SER A 22 0.97 -1.08 17.84
C SER A 22 0.21 -0.48 16.64
N LYS A 23 0.48 0.79 16.35
CA LYS A 23 -0.08 1.50 15.18
C LYS A 23 0.64 1.14 13.87
N LEU A 24 1.81 0.46 13.94
CA LEU A 24 2.60 0.03 12.79
C LEU A 24 2.59 -1.49 12.55
N GLU A 25 1.88 -2.27 13.39
CA GLU A 25 1.90 -3.73 13.30
C GLU A 25 1.38 -4.26 11.95
N TYR A 26 0.55 -3.47 11.22
CA TYR A 26 0.13 -3.79 9.86
C TYR A 26 1.29 -3.81 8.84
N ARG A 27 2.43 -3.22 9.20
CA ARG A 27 3.66 -3.20 8.38
C ARG A 27 4.53 -4.46 8.60
N GLY A 28 4.50 -5.05 9.79
CA GLY A 28 5.29 -6.26 10.12
C GLY A 28 4.85 -6.83 11.45
N TYR A 29 4.77 -8.14 11.56
CA TYR A 29 4.24 -8.85 12.73
C TYR A 29 4.92 -10.20 12.99
N ASP A 30 6.06 -10.47 12.36
CA ASP A 30 6.81 -11.72 12.51
C ASP A 30 7.65 -11.73 13.80
N SER A 31 8.08 -10.55 14.24
CA SER A 31 8.76 -10.34 15.51
C SER A 31 8.71 -8.88 15.92
N ALA A 32 8.95 -8.61 17.21
CA ALA A 32 9.01 -7.25 17.75
C ALA A 32 10.09 -7.13 18.82
N GLY A 33 10.66 -5.92 18.97
CA GLY A 33 11.64 -5.65 20.02
C GLY A 33 11.90 -4.17 20.23
N VAL A 34 12.51 -3.88 21.37
CA VAL A 34 12.93 -2.53 21.78
C VAL A 34 14.36 -2.55 22.33
N ALA A 35 15.07 -1.44 22.17
CA ALA A 35 16.30 -1.12 22.88
C ALA A 35 16.12 0.20 23.61
N ILE A 36 16.32 0.20 24.94
CA ILE A 36 16.08 1.36 25.81
C ILE A 36 17.39 1.66 26.54
N LEU A 37 17.75 2.96 26.57
CA LEU A 37 18.91 3.45 27.28
C LEU A 37 18.59 3.70 28.76
N ASN A 38 19.27 2.96 29.63
CA ASN A 38 19.27 3.18 31.08
C ASN A 38 20.51 2.49 31.65
N ASN A 39 21.54 3.26 32.02
CA ASN A 39 22.84 2.76 32.48
C ASN A 39 23.49 1.75 31.48
N GLY A 40 23.19 1.90 30.20
CA GLY A 40 23.55 1.03 29.09
C GLY A 40 22.38 0.79 28.15
N ILE A 41 22.56 -0.06 27.16
CA ILE A 41 21.52 -0.44 26.22
C ILE A 41 20.84 -1.73 26.70
N ASN A 42 19.55 -1.65 27.01
CA ASN A 42 18.74 -2.79 27.44
C ASN A 42 17.83 -3.22 26.30
N VAL A 43 18.07 -4.44 25.77
CA VAL A 43 17.32 -4.98 24.64
C VAL A 43 16.33 -6.04 25.09
N ARG A 44 15.11 -5.97 24.56
CA ARG A 44 14.09 -7.03 24.71
C ARG A 44 13.40 -7.25 23.38
N LYS A 45 13.39 -8.47 22.90
CA LYS A 45 12.85 -8.84 21.60
C LYS A 45 12.31 -10.26 21.56
N PHE A 46 11.23 -10.47 20.79
CA PHE A 46 10.51 -11.73 20.70
C PHE A 46 10.06 -12.02 19.28
N LYS A 47 10.10 -13.29 18.91
CA LYS A 47 9.38 -13.83 17.77
C LYS A 47 7.87 -13.71 17.99
N GLY A 48 7.12 -13.44 16.92
CA GLY A 48 5.67 -13.34 16.92
C GLY A 48 5.17 -11.92 17.10
N ARG A 49 3.88 -11.80 17.38
CA ARG A 49 3.18 -10.51 17.44
C ARG A 49 3.66 -9.62 18.57
N LEU A 50 3.43 -8.33 18.44
CA LEU A 50 3.81 -7.28 19.40
C LEU A 50 3.33 -7.57 20.83
N ASN A 51 2.21 -8.26 20.99
CA ASN A 51 1.69 -8.62 22.31
C ASN A 51 2.69 -9.42 23.17
N ASN A 52 3.55 -10.24 22.57
CA ASN A 52 4.59 -10.97 23.32
C ASN A 52 5.57 -10.01 23.99
N LEU A 53 6.00 -8.99 23.25
CA LEU A 53 6.87 -7.94 23.77
C LEU A 53 6.15 -7.08 24.82
N ALA A 54 4.92 -6.66 24.55
CA ALA A 54 4.11 -5.84 25.45
C ALA A 54 3.88 -6.53 26.80
N ASN A 55 3.50 -7.81 26.80
CA ASN A 55 3.31 -8.61 28.02
C ASN A 55 4.60 -8.71 28.84
N SER A 56 5.71 -8.99 28.18
CA SER A 56 7.02 -9.06 28.86
C SER A 56 7.45 -7.73 29.46
N LEU A 57 7.19 -6.60 28.80
CA LEU A 57 7.48 -5.27 29.33
C LEU A 57 6.54 -4.88 30.48
N ASN A 58 5.27 -5.35 30.48
CA ASN A 58 4.34 -5.15 31.57
C ASN A 58 4.73 -5.96 32.83
N GLU A 59 5.23 -7.18 32.66
CA GLU A 59 5.69 -8.04 33.75
C GLU A 59 7.01 -7.54 34.35
N ALA A 60 7.93 -7.09 33.52
CA ALA A 60 9.24 -6.58 33.92
C ALA A 60 9.61 -5.34 33.11
N PRO A 61 9.16 -4.14 33.53
CA PRO A 61 9.43 -2.91 32.81
C PRO A 61 10.93 -2.62 32.65
N ILE A 62 11.32 -2.05 31.51
CA ILE A 62 12.63 -1.44 31.31
C ILE A 62 12.44 0.05 31.44
N GLU A 63 12.99 0.66 32.49
CA GLU A 63 12.95 2.09 32.70
C GLU A 63 13.90 2.80 31.72
N GLY A 64 13.57 4.02 31.34
CA GLY A 64 14.40 4.86 30.46
C GLY A 64 13.55 5.83 29.65
N HIS A 65 14.21 6.90 29.20
CA HIS A 65 13.57 8.03 28.53
C HIS A 65 13.94 8.14 27.05
N ILE A 66 14.82 7.27 26.58
CA ILE A 66 15.30 7.20 25.20
C ILE A 66 15.29 5.73 24.78
N GLY A 67 14.80 5.50 23.57
CA GLY A 67 14.82 4.15 23.01
C GLY A 67 14.35 4.09 21.57
N ILE A 68 14.63 2.93 20.97
CA ILE A 68 14.20 2.58 19.62
C ILE A 68 13.47 1.24 19.65
N GLY A 69 12.48 1.09 18.80
CA GLY A 69 11.66 -0.11 18.72
C GLY A 69 11.32 -0.47 17.28
N HIS A 70 10.99 -1.75 17.07
CA HIS A 70 10.79 -2.30 15.76
C HIS A 70 9.75 -3.42 15.74
N THR A 71 8.94 -3.49 14.68
CA THR A 71 8.15 -4.66 14.29
C THR A 71 8.65 -5.14 12.94
N ARG A 72 8.99 -6.44 12.85
CA ARG A 72 9.70 -7.01 11.72
C ARG A 72 8.76 -7.76 10.77
N TRP A 73 8.98 -7.55 9.48
CA TRP A 73 8.63 -8.42 8.38
C TRP A 73 9.92 -9.10 7.91
N ALA A 74 10.02 -10.42 8.02
CA ALA A 74 11.26 -11.15 7.74
C ALA A 74 11.56 -11.18 6.23
N THR A 75 12.75 -10.67 5.85
CA THR A 75 13.32 -10.75 4.51
C THR A 75 14.57 -11.65 4.51
N HIS A 76 15.46 -11.48 5.47
CA HIS A 76 16.69 -12.25 5.65
C HIS A 76 16.72 -12.90 7.04
N GLY A 77 16.93 -14.22 7.09
CA GLY A 77 16.86 -15.02 8.31
C GLY A 77 15.41 -15.27 8.79
N GLU A 78 15.11 -16.50 9.22
CA GLU A 78 13.79 -16.88 9.70
C GLU A 78 13.34 -16.07 10.92
N PRO A 79 12.02 -15.94 11.16
CA PRO A 79 11.51 -15.30 12.37
C PRO A 79 12.00 -16.05 13.64
N SER A 80 12.84 -15.38 14.43
CA SER A 80 13.38 -15.87 15.69
C SER A 80 13.73 -14.68 16.60
N ASP A 81 13.94 -14.93 17.90
CA ASP A 81 14.35 -13.87 18.83
C ASP A 81 15.71 -13.28 18.44
N VAL A 82 16.63 -14.10 17.95
CA VAL A 82 17.97 -13.65 17.52
C VAL A 82 17.89 -12.75 16.29
N ASN A 83 17.09 -13.13 15.30
CA ASN A 83 16.90 -12.39 14.05
C ASN A 83 15.95 -11.19 14.19
N SER A 84 15.36 -10.96 15.37
CA SER A 84 14.51 -9.80 15.64
C SER A 84 15.34 -8.53 15.84
N HIS A 85 14.79 -7.39 15.47
CA HIS A 85 15.36 -6.07 15.79
C HIS A 85 14.94 -5.63 17.20
N PRO A 86 15.71 -4.73 17.84
CA PRO A 86 16.97 -4.13 17.41
C PRO A 86 18.16 -5.10 17.37
N HIS A 87 19.12 -4.84 16.48
CA HIS A 87 20.45 -5.50 16.50
C HIS A 87 21.44 -4.63 17.25
N THR A 88 22.38 -5.30 17.95
CA THR A 88 23.41 -4.64 18.75
C THR A 88 24.80 -5.19 18.42
N THR A 89 25.82 -4.39 18.71
CA THR A 89 27.18 -4.89 18.83
C THR A 89 27.29 -5.91 19.96
N GLU A 90 28.33 -6.76 19.95
CA GLU A 90 28.57 -7.80 20.97
C GLU A 90 28.58 -7.25 22.40
N ASN A 91 29.14 -6.05 22.59
CA ASN A 91 29.25 -5.39 23.90
C ASN A 91 28.06 -4.43 24.19
N ALA A 92 27.01 -4.46 23.36
CA ALA A 92 25.86 -3.55 23.44
C ALA A 92 26.27 -2.05 23.56
N THR A 93 27.26 -1.64 22.77
CA THR A 93 27.72 -0.23 22.68
C THR A 93 26.85 0.58 21.73
N ILE A 94 26.41 -0.04 20.63
CA ILE A 94 25.54 0.52 19.60
C ILE A 94 24.34 -0.39 19.41
N SER A 95 23.15 0.18 19.24
CA SER A 95 21.94 -0.55 18.87
C SER A 95 21.23 0.13 17.70
N VAL A 96 20.68 -0.69 16.79
CA VAL A 96 20.10 -0.22 15.52
C VAL A 96 18.77 -0.91 15.24
N VAL A 97 17.79 -0.12 14.78
CA VAL A 97 16.60 -0.59 14.07
C VAL A 97 16.73 -0.21 12.60
N HIS A 98 16.27 -1.09 11.71
CA HIS A 98 16.40 -0.91 10.27
C HIS A 98 15.19 -1.45 9.52
N ASN A 99 14.71 -0.66 8.56
CA ASN A 99 13.79 -1.05 7.50
C ASN A 99 14.53 -0.98 6.16
N GLY A 100 14.38 -1.96 5.31
CA GLY A 100 15.03 -2.03 4.00
C GLY A 100 15.80 -3.32 3.80
N ILE A 101 16.70 -3.32 2.82
CA ILE A 101 17.64 -4.42 2.53
C ILE A 101 19.01 -3.83 2.24
N ILE A 102 20.03 -4.36 2.89
CA ILE A 102 21.43 -4.03 2.63
C ILE A 102 22.01 -5.05 1.65
N GLU A 103 22.02 -4.69 0.37
CA GLU A 103 22.37 -5.61 -0.72
C GLU A 103 23.82 -6.12 -0.65
N ASN A 104 24.73 -5.28 -0.19
CA ASN A 104 26.15 -5.64 -0.05
C ASN A 104 26.52 -6.23 1.34
N TYR A 105 25.53 -6.64 2.15
CA TYR A 105 25.76 -7.08 3.54
C TYR A 105 26.77 -8.23 3.66
N MET A 106 26.79 -9.18 2.74
CA MET A 106 27.74 -10.30 2.77
C MET A 106 29.20 -9.82 2.70
N LYS A 107 29.50 -8.88 1.80
CA LYS A 107 30.82 -8.28 1.67
C LYS A 107 31.23 -7.52 2.93
N LEU A 108 30.28 -6.74 3.49
CA LEU A 108 30.50 -6.00 4.72
C LEU A 108 30.72 -6.93 5.92
N ARG A 109 29.94 -8.01 6.02
CA ARG A 109 30.09 -9.04 7.06
C ARG A 109 31.45 -9.71 7.01
N GLU A 110 31.91 -10.16 5.84
CA GLU A 110 33.23 -10.73 5.65
C GLU A 110 34.35 -9.75 6.06
N TRP A 111 34.21 -8.50 5.62
CA TRP A 111 35.16 -7.45 5.95
C TRP A 111 35.21 -7.16 7.46
N LEU A 112 34.04 -6.96 8.12
CA LEU A 112 33.95 -6.73 9.56
C LEU A 112 34.48 -7.92 10.37
N THR A 113 34.18 -9.16 9.92
CA THR A 113 34.73 -10.36 10.55
C THR A 113 36.27 -10.35 10.50
N SER A 114 36.87 -9.89 9.39
CA SER A 114 38.33 -9.72 9.29
C SER A 114 38.91 -8.66 10.24
N LYS A 115 38.04 -7.76 10.75
CA LYS A 115 38.37 -6.74 11.75
C LYS A 115 38.09 -7.17 13.19
N GLY A 116 37.61 -8.41 13.38
CA GLY A 116 37.37 -8.99 14.70
C GLY A 116 35.93 -8.89 15.21
N TYR A 117 34.98 -8.44 14.38
CA TYR A 117 33.57 -8.39 14.75
C TYR A 117 32.91 -9.76 14.66
N THR A 118 32.05 -10.07 15.63
CA THR A 118 31.27 -11.29 15.72
C THR A 118 29.81 -11.02 15.26
N PHE A 119 29.23 -12.01 14.60
CA PHE A 119 27.84 -11.95 14.13
C PHE A 119 27.03 -13.10 14.70
N PHE A 120 25.82 -12.81 15.20
CA PHE A 120 24.95 -13.77 15.89
C PHE A 120 23.69 -14.10 15.08
N SER A 121 23.25 -13.18 14.21
CA SER A 121 22.02 -13.32 13.42
C SER A 121 22.31 -13.66 11.96
N GLU A 122 21.26 -14.05 11.27
CA GLU A 122 21.26 -14.31 9.82
C GLU A 122 20.80 -13.08 9.01
N THR A 123 20.56 -11.94 9.69
CA THR A 123 20.03 -10.74 9.03
C THR A 123 21.12 -9.94 8.34
N ASP A 124 20.72 -9.23 7.30
CA ASP A 124 21.53 -8.20 6.65
C ASP A 124 21.79 -7.01 7.58
N THR A 125 20.85 -6.71 8.45
CA THR A 125 20.87 -5.54 9.36
C THR A 125 22.04 -5.57 10.35
N GLU A 126 22.48 -6.73 10.82
CA GLU A 126 23.51 -6.82 11.86
C GLU A 126 24.88 -6.24 11.44
N VAL A 127 25.10 -6.04 10.13
CA VAL A 127 26.29 -5.33 9.67
C VAL A 127 26.28 -3.84 10.08
N ILE A 128 25.10 -3.24 10.27
CA ILE A 128 24.97 -1.80 10.51
C ILE A 128 25.50 -1.41 11.89
N PRO A 129 25.06 -1.99 13.03
CA PRO A 129 25.62 -1.63 14.34
C PRO A 129 27.13 -1.87 14.41
N ASN A 130 27.63 -2.96 13.82
CA ASN A 130 29.07 -3.26 13.80
C ASN A 130 29.85 -2.27 12.93
N LEU A 131 29.27 -1.79 11.83
CA LEU A 131 29.89 -0.80 10.96
C LEU A 131 29.90 0.59 11.61
N VAL A 132 28.83 0.97 12.32
CA VAL A 132 28.76 2.21 13.11
C VAL A 132 29.81 2.17 14.22
N ASP A 133 29.92 1.08 14.95
CA ASP A 133 30.93 0.90 16.03
C ASP A 133 32.37 0.99 15.48
N TYR A 134 32.62 0.40 14.31
CA TYR A 134 33.93 0.48 13.65
C TYR A 134 34.36 1.93 13.33
N TYR A 135 33.39 2.80 12.96
CA TYR A 135 33.67 4.20 12.66
C TYR A 135 33.45 5.14 13.85
N TYR A 136 33.02 4.63 15.01
CA TYR A 136 32.73 5.45 16.19
C TYR A 136 34.02 5.94 16.87
N GLU A 137 34.26 7.24 16.79
CA GLU A 137 35.42 7.93 17.40
C GLU A 137 34.96 8.98 18.46
N GLY A 138 33.75 8.82 19.04
CA GLY A 138 33.19 9.71 20.04
C GLY A 138 32.12 10.67 19.53
N ASP A 139 31.70 10.54 18.26
CA ASP A 139 30.56 11.22 17.66
C ASP A 139 29.70 10.24 16.89
N LEU A 140 28.48 10.02 17.37
CA LEU A 140 27.54 9.06 16.77
C LEU A 140 27.08 9.49 15.38
N PHE A 141 26.85 10.80 15.17
CA PHE A 141 26.42 11.30 13.86
C PHE A 141 27.48 11.02 12.79
N GLU A 142 28.74 11.39 13.06
CA GLU A 142 29.83 11.15 12.13
C GLU A 142 30.02 9.64 11.83
N ALA A 143 29.87 8.79 12.86
CA ALA A 143 29.96 7.35 12.70
C ALA A 143 28.83 6.80 11.79
N VAL A 144 27.59 7.30 11.96
CA VAL A 144 26.45 6.90 11.14
C VAL A 144 26.62 7.38 9.69
N VAL A 145 27.08 8.61 9.46
CA VAL A 145 27.39 9.12 8.10
C VAL A 145 28.42 8.23 7.41
N LYS A 146 29.56 7.93 8.08
CA LYS A 146 30.60 7.06 7.52
C LYS A 146 30.08 5.65 7.25
N ALA A 147 29.29 5.08 8.16
CA ALA A 147 28.72 3.75 8.01
C ALA A 147 27.74 3.70 6.83
N THR A 148 26.79 4.62 6.76
CA THR A 148 25.75 4.62 5.71
C THR A 148 26.33 4.90 4.32
N SER A 149 27.47 5.60 4.21
CA SER A 149 28.19 5.78 2.94
C SER A 149 28.75 4.46 2.34
N LYS A 150 28.79 3.38 3.12
CA LYS A 150 29.26 2.05 2.69
C LYS A 150 28.11 1.09 2.37
N LEU A 151 26.87 1.47 2.70
CA LEU A 151 25.71 0.63 2.48
C LEU A 151 25.20 0.79 1.04
N GLU A 152 24.92 -0.34 0.39
CA GLU A 152 24.20 -0.41 -0.88
C GLU A 152 22.79 -0.96 -0.62
N GLY A 153 21.78 -0.47 -1.36
CA GLY A 153 20.38 -0.83 -1.18
C GLY A 153 19.57 0.24 -0.46
N SER A 154 18.39 -0.14 0.03
CA SER A 154 17.42 0.75 0.70
C SER A 154 17.52 0.62 2.21
N PHE A 155 17.38 1.74 2.93
CA PHE A 155 17.36 1.73 4.39
C PHE A 155 16.61 2.92 5.00
N ALA A 156 15.97 2.68 6.14
CA ALA A 156 15.63 3.66 7.16
C ALA A 156 16.17 3.14 8.48
N ILE A 157 16.99 3.95 9.15
CA ILE A 157 17.78 3.51 10.30
C ILE A 157 17.54 4.44 11.48
N GLY A 158 17.38 3.87 12.68
CA GLY A 158 17.46 4.58 13.95
C GLY A 158 18.56 3.97 14.80
N VAL A 159 19.48 4.80 15.30
CA VAL A 159 20.69 4.38 16.03
C VAL A 159 20.75 5.04 17.40
N VAL A 160 21.10 4.26 18.41
CA VAL A 160 21.42 4.72 19.76
C VAL A 160 22.79 4.20 20.19
N ALA A 161 23.51 5.00 20.98
CA ALA A 161 24.83 4.65 21.49
C ALA A 161 24.88 4.76 23.03
N LYS A 162 25.51 3.79 23.68
CA LYS A 162 25.70 3.79 25.13
C LYS A 162 26.48 5.02 25.63
N ASN A 163 27.47 5.46 24.86
CA ASN A 163 28.36 6.56 25.26
C ASN A 163 27.79 7.94 24.96
N GLU A 164 26.68 8.02 24.22
CA GLU A 164 25.91 9.23 23.92
C GLU A 164 24.42 8.98 24.22
N PRO A 165 24.06 8.83 25.53
CA PRO A 165 22.77 8.32 25.94
C PRO A 165 21.64 9.36 25.85
N ASP A 166 21.89 10.55 25.32
CA ASP A 166 21.00 11.69 25.22
C ASP A 166 20.41 11.92 23.83
N LYS A 167 20.77 11.05 22.85
CA LYS A 167 20.32 11.25 21.47
C LYS A 167 19.98 9.97 20.71
N ILE A 168 19.18 10.14 19.67
CA ILE A 168 18.99 9.18 18.58
C ILE A 168 19.52 9.83 17.30
N VAL A 169 20.25 9.09 16.48
CA VAL A 169 20.59 9.48 15.11
C VAL A 169 19.77 8.63 14.14
N ALA A 170 19.08 9.29 13.23
CA ALA A 170 18.23 8.63 12.23
C ALA A 170 18.58 9.11 10.83
N VAL A 171 18.41 8.23 9.85
CA VAL A 171 18.67 8.51 8.43
C VAL A 171 17.84 7.59 7.55
N ARG A 172 17.53 8.04 6.35
CA ARG A 172 16.85 7.20 5.36
C ARG A 172 17.51 7.26 3.97
N LYS A 173 17.28 6.20 3.21
CA LYS A 173 17.45 6.12 1.75
C LYS A 173 16.41 5.12 1.22
N ASP A 174 15.52 5.56 0.34
CA ASP A 174 14.45 4.78 -0.31
C ASP A 174 13.36 4.21 0.63
N SER A 175 13.67 3.89 1.88
CA SER A 175 12.69 3.44 2.89
C SER A 175 12.11 4.62 3.68
N PRO A 176 10.78 4.66 3.96
CA PRO A 176 10.16 5.82 4.61
C PRO A 176 10.57 5.98 6.08
N LEU A 177 10.84 7.24 6.46
CA LEU A 177 11.10 7.65 7.84
C LEU A 177 10.67 9.11 8.03
N ILE A 178 9.95 9.38 9.11
CA ILE A 178 9.52 10.71 9.54
C ILE A 178 10.09 11.04 10.91
N VAL A 179 10.14 12.33 11.23
CA VAL A 179 10.49 12.83 12.56
C VAL A 179 9.30 13.58 13.12
N GLY A 180 8.77 13.16 14.26
CA GLY A 180 7.70 13.85 14.99
C GLY A 180 8.25 14.86 15.98
N LEU A 181 7.66 16.06 16.00
CA LEU A 181 8.05 17.16 16.86
C LEU A 181 7.03 17.35 17.97
N GLY A 182 7.36 16.93 19.19
CA GLY A 182 6.55 17.12 20.39
C GLY A 182 7.08 18.26 21.27
N GLU A 183 6.33 18.60 22.34
CA GLU A 183 6.77 19.54 23.36
C GLU A 183 7.71 18.83 24.34
N ASP A 184 8.98 19.21 24.38
CA ASP A 184 10.06 18.57 25.15
C ASP A 184 10.26 17.07 24.81
N GLU A 185 9.91 16.66 23.63
CA GLU A 185 10.08 15.29 23.16
C GLU A 185 10.14 15.20 21.64
N SER A 186 10.83 14.18 21.13
CA SER A 186 10.98 13.95 19.70
C SER A 186 10.82 12.47 19.38
N PHE A 187 10.32 12.19 18.17
CA PHE A 187 10.03 10.85 17.68
C PHE A 187 10.66 10.61 16.33
N ILE A 188 11.06 9.38 16.06
CA ILE A 188 11.15 8.86 14.68
C ILE A 188 10.09 7.79 14.48
N ALA A 189 9.55 7.72 13.28
CA ALA A 189 8.65 6.63 12.90
C ALA A 189 8.72 6.34 11.40
N SER A 190 8.44 5.10 11.04
CA SER A 190 8.32 4.73 9.62
C SER A 190 6.98 5.14 8.99
N ASP A 191 6.00 5.59 9.82
CA ASP A 191 4.74 6.14 9.34
C ASP A 191 4.07 7.05 10.39
N ILE A 192 3.30 8.01 9.92
CA ILE A 192 2.64 9.06 10.74
C ILE A 192 1.73 8.50 11.85
N PRO A 193 0.91 7.43 11.63
CA PRO A 193 0.03 6.88 12.66
C PRO A 193 0.72 6.57 13.99
N ALA A 194 2.01 6.25 13.96
CA ALA A 194 2.78 5.89 15.16
C ALA A 194 2.97 7.06 16.14
N VAL A 195 2.97 8.29 15.64
CA VAL A 195 3.26 9.51 16.45
C VAL A 195 2.06 10.43 16.61
N LEU A 196 0.97 10.15 15.92
CA LEU A 196 -0.18 11.06 15.80
C LEU A 196 -0.89 11.36 17.13
N ASN A 197 -0.81 10.44 18.11
CA ASN A 197 -1.33 10.67 19.47
C ASN A 197 -0.51 11.70 20.26
N HIS A 198 0.71 12.01 19.82
CA HIS A 198 1.66 12.84 20.53
C HIS A 198 1.96 14.15 19.80
N THR A 199 1.99 14.13 18.49
CA THR A 199 2.22 15.32 17.68
C THR A 199 1.58 15.22 16.30
N ARG A 200 1.20 16.39 15.74
CA ARG A 200 0.76 16.55 14.35
C ARG A 200 1.80 17.26 13.49
N GLU A 201 2.90 17.66 14.08
CA GLU A 201 3.99 18.34 13.40
C GLU A 201 5.11 17.35 13.12
N VAL A 202 5.44 17.18 11.83
CA VAL A 202 6.46 16.22 11.43
C VAL A 202 7.39 16.80 10.37
N TYR A 203 8.64 16.34 10.36
CA TYR A 203 9.51 16.45 9.21
C TYR A 203 9.42 15.18 8.37
N LEU A 204 9.20 15.35 7.07
CA LEU A 204 9.28 14.27 6.08
C LEU A 204 10.72 14.22 5.56
N LEU A 205 11.52 13.27 6.02
CA LEU A 205 12.93 13.17 5.61
C LEU A 205 13.03 12.80 4.12
N GLU A 206 13.99 13.40 3.43
CA GLU A 206 14.43 12.99 2.10
C GLU A 206 15.60 12.00 2.19
N ASP A 207 15.97 11.41 1.06
CA ASP A 207 17.06 10.45 1.03
C ASP A 207 18.38 11.11 1.41
N LYS A 208 19.13 10.43 2.32
CA LYS A 208 20.39 10.91 2.89
C LYS A 208 20.27 12.18 3.76
N GLU A 209 19.06 12.51 4.20
CA GLU A 209 18.88 13.45 5.29
C GLU A 209 18.97 12.72 6.63
N PHE A 210 19.74 13.29 7.52
CA PHE A 210 19.98 12.81 8.88
C PHE A 210 19.21 13.65 9.88
N ALA A 211 18.64 13.00 10.89
CA ALA A 211 18.02 13.66 12.02
C ALA A 211 18.75 13.26 13.32
N ILE A 212 19.15 14.27 14.08
CA ILE A 212 19.71 14.13 15.43
C ILE A 212 18.62 14.56 16.40
N LEU A 213 18.05 13.61 17.11
CA LEU A 213 16.97 13.85 18.08
C LEU A 213 17.53 13.90 19.49
N THR A 214 17.16 14.93 20.24
CA THR A 214 17.46 15.08 21.68
C THR A 214 16.19 15.53 22.40
N GLU A 215 16.20 15.58 23.74
CA GLU A 215 15.10 16.16 24.51
C GLU A 215 14.87 17.65 24.22
N ASN A 216 15.90 18.35 23.73
CA ASN A 216 15.84 19.78 23.42
C ASN A 216 15.37 20.08 21.98
N GLY A 217 15.06 19.05 21.19
CA GLY A 217 14.56 19.17 19.82
C GLY A 217 15.35 18.35 18.80
N VAL A 218 15.14 18.69 17.54
CA VAL A 218 15.67 17.97 16.38
C VAL A 218 16.58 18.88 15.56
N GLU A 219 17.75 18.37 15.21
CA GLU A 219 18.64 18.97 14.23
C GLU A 219 18.68 18.10 12.98
N LEU A 220 18.46 18.70 11.81
CA LEU A 220 18.57 18.01 10.51
C LEU A 220 19.89 18.36 9.85
N ARG A 221 20.53 17.37 9.23
CA ARG A 221 21.79 17.52 8.48
C ARG A 221 21.79 16.72 7.18
N ASN A 222 22.59 17.16 6.21
CA ASN A 222 22.88 16.39 5.00
C ASN A 222 24.07 15.42 5.21
N GLU A 223 24.45 14.68 4.17
CA GLU A 223 25.58 13.74 4.20
C GLU A 223 26.95 14.43 4.35
N GLU A 224 27.06 15.71 4.07
CA GLU A 224 28.23 16.56 4.30
C GLU A 224 28.31 17.11 5.73
N GLY A 225 27.29 16.86 6.56
CA GLY A 225 27.20 17.34 7.95
C GLY A 225 26.66 18.77 8.08
N GLU A 226 26.24 19.39 6.98
CA GLU A 226 25.68 20.73 7.00
C GLU A 226 24.25 20.72 7.53
N LYS A 227 23.87 21.75 8.30
CA LYS A 227 22.50 21.89 8.81
C LYS A 227 21.52 22.20 7.69
N ILE A 228 20.36 21.54 7.75
CA ILE A 228 19.26 21.71 6.80
C ILE A 228 18.09 22.39 7.53
N GLU A 229 17.50 23.42 6.91
CA GLU A 229 16.19 23.95 7.30
C GLU A 229 15.10 23.26 6.48
N LYS A 230 14.07 22.72 7.15
CA LYS A 230 12.97 22.02 6.52
C LYS A 230 11.63 22.52 7.02
N GLN A 231 10.65 22.60 6.11
CA GLN A 231 9.29 22.98 6.49
C GLN A 231 8.62 21.87 7.30
N ILE A 232 7.92 22.27 8.36
CA ILE A 232 7.11 21.36 9.15
C ILE A 232 5.86 21.00 8.34
N TYR A 233 5.62 19.70 8.18
CA TYR A 233 4.38 19.19 7.63
C TYR A 233 3.37 19.03 8.76
N HIS A 234 2.22 19.72 8.65
CA HIS A 234 1.13 19.63 9.62
C HIS A 234 0.12 18.57 9.18
N VAL A 235 -0.06 17.53 9.99
CA VAL A 235 -0.97 16.42 9.71
C VAL A 235 -2.42 16.85 9.96
N THR A 236 -3.24 16.86 8.90
CA THR A 236 -4.61 17.38 8.92
C THR A 236 -5.69 16.33 9.16
N TRP A 237 -5.39 15.05 8.94
CA TRP A 237 -6.38 13.97 9.13
C TRP A 237 -6.52 13.56 10.61
N ASN A 238 -7.70 13.01 10.97
CA ASN A 238 -8.04 12.72 12.36
C ASN A 238 -7.56 11.33 12.78
N ILE A 239 -7.21 11.16 14.06
CA ILE A 239 -6.83 9.90 14.72
C ILE A 239 -7.95 8.85 14.58
N ASP A 240 -9.23 9.28 14.71
CA ASP A 240 -10.40 8.39 14.59
C ASP A 240 -10.45 7.65 13.24
N ALA A 241 -9.84 8.23 12.20
CA ALA A 241 -9.73 7.57 10.90
C ALA A 241 -8.85 6.30 10.94
N ALA A 242 -7.90 6.23 11.87
CA ALA A 242 -7.03 5.08 12.09
C ALA A 242 -7.57 4.10 13.16
N GLU A 243 -8.83 4.25 13.61
CA GLU A 243 -9.51 3.36 14.55
C GLU A 243 -10.62 2.57 13.88
N LYS A 244 -11.03 1.43 14.48
CA LYS A 244 -12.06 0.56 13.89
C LYS A 244 -13.47 1.18 13.86
N GLY A 245 -13.75 2.21 14.66
CA GLY A 245 -15.01 2.95 14.62
C GLY A 245 -16.27 2.10 14.84
N GLY A 246 -16.17 1.05 15.66
CA GLY A 246 -17.27 0.13 15.96
C GLY A 246 -17.38 -1.08 15.03
N PHE A 247 -16.58 -1.17 13.98
CA PHE A 247 -16.49 -2.34 13.12
C PHE A 247 -15.61 -3.43 13.77
N GLU A 248 -15.88 -4.68 13.42
CA GLU A 248 -15.10 -5.83 13.92
C GLU A 248 -13.65 -5.78 13.44
N ASP A 249 -13.47 -5.43 12.15
CA ASP A 249 -12.18 -5.40 11.47
C ASP A 249 -11.99 -4.10 10.68
N PHE A 250 -10.73 -3.69 10.46
CA PHE A 250 -10.40 -2.53 9.61
C PHE A 250 -10.86 -2.74 8.17
N MET A 251 -10.68 -3.93 7.61
CA MET A 251 -11.12 -4.22 6.25
C MET A 251 -12.62 -3.98 6.07
N LEU A 252 -13.45 -4.43 7.02
CA LEU A 252 -14.90 -4.20 6.94
C LEU A 252 -15.23 -2.71 7.04
N LYS A 253 -14.58 -1.97 7.95
CA LYS A 253 -14.71 -0.51 8.05
C LYS A 253 -14.37 0.15 6.71
N GLU A 254 -13.22 -0.19 6.14
CA GLU A 254 -12.71 0.41 4.90
C GLU A 254 -13.60 0.10 3.69
N ILE A 255 -14.21 -1.09 3.65
CA ILE A 255 -15.25 -1.41 2.65
C ILE A 255 -16.47 -0.48 2.82
N HIS A 256 -16.90 -0.21 4.07
CA HIS A 256 -18.04 0.69 4.35
C HIS A 256 -17.68 2.18 4.20
N GLU A 257 -16.42 2.55 4.23
CA GLU A 257 -15.95 3.92 3.97
C GLU A 257 -15.92 4.28 2.47
N GLN A 258 -16.08 3.33 1.55
CA GLN A 258 -15.97 3.57 0.11
C GLN A 258 -16.91 4.67 -0.42
N PRO A 259 -18.19 4.79 0.00
CA PRO A 259 -19.05 5.89 -0.44
C PRO A 259 -18.43 7.25 -0.12
N LYS A 260 -17.97 7.43 1.11
CA LYS A 260 -17.29 8.66 1.55
C LYS A 260 -15.97 8.87 0.80
N ALA A 261 -15.15 7.84 0.67
CA ALA A 261 -13.86 7.90 0.00
C ALA A 261 -13.97 8.34 -1.46
N VAL A 262 -14.95 7.79 -2.21
CA VAL A 262 -15.23 8.22 -3.58
C VAL A 262 -15.73 9.66 -3.61
N LYS A 263 -16.66 10.03 -2.73
CA LYS A 263 -17.15 11.41 -2.62
C LYS A 263 -16.03 12.42 -2.36
N ASP A 264 -15.12 12.09 -1.45
CA ASP A 264 -13.97 12.95 -1.11
C ASP A 264 -13.00 13.05 -2.30
N THR A 265 -12.74 11.96 -3.02
CA THR A 265 -11.90 11.94 -4.23
C THR A 265 -12.48 12.82 -5.34
N LEU A 266 -13.80 12.84 -5.51
CA LEU A 266 -14.51 13.66 -6.52
C LEU A 266 -14.58 15.14 -6.13
N SER A 267 -14.59 15.40 -4.81
CA SER A 267 -14.81 16.76 -4.26
C SER A 267 -13.75 17.74 -4.76
N GLY A 268 -14.20 18.93 -5.16
CA GLY A 268 -13.34 19.99 -5.70
C GLY A 268 -12.87 19.76 -7.14
N LYS A 269 -12.97 18.53 -7.67
CA LYS A 269 -12.46 18.18 -9.00
C LYS A 269 -13.57 18.10 -10.04
N ILE A 270 -14.76 17.60 -9.63
CA ILE A 270 -15.94 17.46 -10.50
C ILE A 270 -17.14 18.15 -9.90
N ALA A 271 -17.81 18.97 -10.71
CA ALA A 271 -19.13 19.54 -10.42
C ALA A 271 -19.88 19.76 -11.74
N LEU A 272 -21.22 19.64 -11.74
CA LEU A 272 -22.03 19.88 -12.93
C LEU A 272 -21.93 21.35 -13.37
N GLY A 273 -21.86 21.57 -14.66
CA GLY A 273 -21.71 22.89 -15.26
C GLY A 273 -20.37 23.58 -15.03
N LYS A 274 -19.39 22.93 -14.39
CA LYS A 274 -18.04 23.48 -14.18
C LYS A 274 -16.99 22.66 -14.93
N GLU A 275 -15.88 23.30 -15.25
CA GLU A 275 -14.71 22.61 -15.80
C GLU A 275 -14.12 21.64 -14.76
N ILE A 276 -13.48 20.57 -15.24
CA ILE A 276 -12.77 19.63 -14.39
C ILE A 276 -11.43 20.25 -14.01
N THR A 277 -11.15 20.36 -12.72
CA THR A 277 -9.89 20.91 -12.21
C THR A 277 -9.23 19.88 -11.29
N ILE A 278 -7.94 19.71 -11.42
CA ILE A 278 -7.17 18.77 -10.59
C ILE A 278 -5.95 19.53 -10.06
N ASP A 279 -5.88 19.69 -8.75
CA ASP A 279 -4.74 20.37 -8.13
C ASP A 279 -3.43 19.65 -8.50
N ASN A 280 -2.37 20.41 -8.72
CA ASN A 280 -1.04 19.91 -9.08
C ASN A 280 -0.96 19.14 -10.40
N ILE A 281 -1.97 19.26 -11.27
CA ILE A 281 -1.96 18.67 -12.61
C ILE A 281 -2.35 19.75 -13.62
N SER A 282 -1.46 20.02 -14.56
CA SER A 282 -1.74 20.94 -15.65
C SER A 282 -1.20 20.40 -16.97
N PHE A 283 -2.12 19.94 -17.82
CA PHE A 283 -1.81 19.58 -19.20
C PHE A 283 -2.40 20.60 -20.16
N THR A 284 -1.70 20.87 -21.24
CA THR A 284 -2.26 21.57 -22.40
C THR A 284 -2.75 20.56 -23.43
N LYS A 285 -3.62 21.01 -24.34
CA LYS A 285 -4.03 20.20 -25.49
C LYS A 285 -2.84 19.73 -26.31
N GLU A 286 -1.89 20.62 -26.59
CA GLU A 286 -0.67 20.32 -27.35
C GLU A 286 0.19 19.24 -26.70
N GLN A 287 0.33 19.29 -25.37
CA GLN A 287 1.07 18.26 -24.64
C GLN A 287 0.41 16.90 -24.77
N LEU A 288 -0.94 16.83 -24.61
CA LEU A 288 -1.69 15.58 -24.76
C LEU A 288 -1.68 15.04 -26.19
N GLU A 289 -1.65 15.90 -27.20
CA GLU A 289 -1.54 15.52 -28.62
C GLU A 289 -0.13 15.08 -29.01
N ASN A 290 0.89 15.54 -28.26
CA ASN A 290 2.28 15.17 -28.52
C ASN A 290 2.65 13.79 -27.93
N PHE A 291 1.87 13.24 -27.00
CA PHE A 291 2.16 11.92 -26.48
C PHE A 291 1.77 10.83 -27.50
N ASP A 292 2.73 10.01 -27.86
CA ASP A 292 2.52 8.86 -28.75
C ASP A 292 1.73 7.75 -28.03
N LYS A 293 1.95 7.60 -26.71
CA LYS A 293 1.27 6.63 -25.85
C LYS A 293 1.32 7.04 -24.36
N ILE A 294 0.44 6.43 -23.60
CA ILE A 294 0.48 6.42 -22.14
C ILE A 294 0.87 5.01 -21.67
N TYR A 295 1.83 4.91 -20.77
CA TYR A 295 2.02 3.72 -19.96
C TYR A 295 1.33 3.91 -18.61
N VAL A 296 0.60 2.90 -18.15
CA VAL A 296 0.11 2.81 -16.77
C VAL A 296 0.85 1.67 -16.11
N VAL A 297 1.56 1.93 -15.01
CA VAL A 297 2.40 0.93 -14.36
C VAL A 297 2.13 0.87 -12.87
N ALA A 298 1.89 -0.33 -12.35
CA ALA A 298 1.54 -0.55 -10.95
C ALA A 298 1.75 -2.01 -10.52
N CYS A 299 1.47 -2.31 -9.25
CA CYS A 299 1.49 -3.65 -8.67
C CYS A 299 0.13 -4.01 -8.05
N GLY A 300 -0.25 -5.30 -8.10
CA GLY A 300 -1.40 -5.86 -7.39
C GLY A 300 -2.72 -5.14 -7.68
N THR A 301 -3.44 -4.76 -6.64
CA THR A 301 -4.73 -4.02 -6.71
C THR A 301 -4.64 -2.75 -7.55
N ALA A 302 -3.54 -1.99 -7.44
CA ALA A 302 -3.32 -0.79 -8.23
C ALA A 302 -3.15 -1.09 -9.73
N TYR A 303 -2.53 -2.23 -10.08
CA TYR A 303 -2.47 -2.71 -11.46
C TYR A 303 -3.88 -3.01 -12.00
N HIS A 304 -4.76 -3.67 -11.20
CA HIS A 304 -6.14 -3.93 -11.62
C HIS A 304 -6.94 -2.63 -11.82
N ALA A 305 -6.70 -1.61 -11.00
CA ALA A 305 -7.28 -0.28 -11.23
C ALA A 305 -6.77 0.32 -12.56
N GLY A 306 -5.49 0.14 -12.86
CA GLY A 306 -4.88 0.55 -14.13
C GLY A 306 -5.47 -0.15 -15.36
N VAL A 307 -5.88 -1.43 -15.23
CA VAL A 307 -6.56 -2.15 -16.33
C VAL A 307 -7.88 -1.48 -16.69
N VAL A 308 -8.67 -1.06 -15.70
CA VAL A 308 -9.88 -0.25 -15.94
C VAL A 308 -9.49 1.13 -16.50
N GLY A 309 -8.48 1.77 -15.90
CA GLY A 309 -7.97 3.09 -16.32
C GLY A 309 -7.55 3.13 -17.79
N LYS A 310 -6.91 2.07 -18.29
CA LYS A 310 -6.61 1.91 -19.72
C LYS A 310 -7.87 2.07 -20.57
N THR A 311 -8.91 1.29 -20.27
CA THR A 311 -10.17 1.33 -21.03
C THR A 311 -10.83 2.72 -20.97
N VAL A 312 -10.79 3.36 -19.81
CA VAL A 312 -11.35 4.71 -19.59
C VAL A 312 -10.63 5.76 -20.43
N ILE A 313 -9.30 5.82 -20.34
CA ILE A 313 -8.50 6.82 -21.07
C ILE A 313 -8.60 6.59 -22.58
N GLU A 314 -8.46 5.34 -23.04
CA GLU A 314 -8.60 5.03 -24.49
C GLU A 314 -9.99 5.38 -25.02
N LYS A 315 -11.05 5.12 -24.24
CA LYS A 315 -12.43 5.41 -24.66
C LYS A 315 -12.72 6.90 -24.68
N PHE A 316 -12.28 7.66 -23.67
CA PHE A 316 -12.61 9.08 -23.52
C PHE A 316 -11.64 9.99 -24.28
N ALA A 317 -10.36 9.84 -24.02
CA ALA A 317 -9.32 10.76 -24.54
C ALA A 317 -8.73 10.33 -25.89
N LYS A 318 -9.03 9.11 -26.36
CA LYS A 318 -8.50 8.56 -27.62
C LYS A 318 -6.97 8.61 -27.68
N ILE A 319 -6.30 8.25 -26.58
CA ILE A 319 -4.85 8.11 -26.48
C ILE A 319 -4.57 6.63 -26.22
N PRO A 320 -3.68 5.97 -26.98
CA PRO A 320 -3.30 4.59 -26.73
C PRO A 320 -2.69 4.42 -25.33
N VAL A 321 -3.12 3.39 -24.61
CA VAL A 321 -2.64 3.08 -23.25
C VAL A 321 -2.12 1.66 -23.20
N GLU A 322 -0.93 1.49 -22.68
CA GLU A 322 -0.35 0.19 -22.36
C GLU A 322 -0.26 0.04 -20.84
N ILE A 323 -0.76 -1.08 -20.31
CA ILE A 323 -0.72 -1.37 -18.87
C ILE A 323 0.30 -2.46 -18.60
N ASP A 324 1.11 -2.31 -17.55
CA ASP A 324 2.09 -3.31 -17.17
C ASP A 324 2.29 -3.41 -15.65
N ILE A 325 2.84 -4.55 -15.22
CA ILE A 325 3.25 -4.79 -13.84
C ILE A 325 4.64 -4.15 -13.64
N ALA A 326 4.82 -3.41 -12.55
CA ALA A 326 6.04 -2.61 -12.36
C ALA A 326 7.33 -3.45 -12.34
N SER A 327 7.33 -4.62 -11.68
CA SER A 327 8.48 -5.54 -11.65
C SER A 327 8.88 -6.03 -13.04
N GLU A 328 7.92 -6.24 -13.95
CA GLU A 328 8.20 -6.73 -15.30
C GLU A 328 8.54 -5.59 -16.27
N PHE A 329 7.89 -4.43 -16.10
CA PHE A 329 8.08 -3.27 -16.95
C PHE A 329 9.55 -2.84 -17.04
N ARG A 330 10.27 -2.83 -15.91
CA ARG A 330 11.69 -2.43 -15.85
C ARG A 330 12.57 -3.28 -16.77
N TYR A 331 12.38 -4.59 -16.75
CA TYR A 331 13.30 -5.54 -17.37
C TYR A 331 12.98 -5.86 -18.83
N ARG A 332 11.79 -5.49 -19.32
CA ARG A 332 11.44 -5.67 -20.72
C ARG A 332 11.96 -4.58 -21.68
N ASN A 333 12.71 -3.59 -21.17
CA ASN A 333 13.23 -2.45 -21.93
C ASN A 333 12.11 -1.71 -22.69
N PRO A 334 11.16 -1.08 -21.99
CA PRO A 334 10.03 -0.40 -22.63
C PRO A 334 10.50 0.75 -23.52
N MET A 335 9.77 1.00 -24.61
CA MET A 335 10.06 2.13 -25.50
C MET A 335 9.55 3.44 -24.86
N ILE A 336 10.40 4.07 -24.10
CA ILE A 336 10.15 5.35 -23.43
C ILE A 336 10.88 6.47 -24.17
N THR A 337 10.21 7.60 -24.34
CA THR A 337 10.75 8.81 -24.95
C THR A 337 10.16 10.05 -24.27
N ASN A 338 10.61 11.23 -24.65
CA ASN A 338 10.01 12.51 -24.22
C ASN A 338 8.56 12.73 -24.75
N LYS A 339 8.04 11.80 -25.56
CA LYS A 339 6.64 11.74 -26.00
C LYS A 339 5.85 10.67 -25.27
N THR A 340 6.36 10.17 -24.15
CA THR A 340 5.69 9.19 -23.30
C THR A 340 5.14 9.88 -22.06
N LEU A 341 3.87 9.64 -21.75
CA LEU A 341 3.32 9.88 -20.42
C LEU A 341 3.32 8.57 -19.66
N LEU A 342 4.02 8.52 -18.53
CA LEU A 342 3.94 7.42 -17.59
C LEU A 342 2.97 7.77 -16.46
N ILE A 343 1.97 6.95 -16.22
CA ILE A 343 1.09 7.04 -15.04
C ILE A 343 1.49 5.91 -14.09
N VAL A 344 2.01 6.26 -12.93
CA VAL A 344 2.31 5.29 -11.87
C VAL A 344 1.21 5.32 -10.81
N VAL A 345 0.81 4.13 -10.33
CA VAL A 345 -0.26 4.03 -9.32
C VAL A 345 0.25 3.27 -8.11
N SER A 346 0.19 3.89 -6.94
CA SER A 346 0.58 3.28 -5.68
C SER A 346 -0.21 3.90 -4.52
N GLN A 347 -0.94 3.08 -3.76
CA GLN A 347 -1.69 3.57 -2.60
C GLN A 347 -0.76 4.25 -1.58
N SER A 348 0.34 3.61 -1.21
CA SER A 348 1.32 4.12 -0.25
C SER A 348 2.29 5.16 -0.84
N GLY A 349 2.49 5.11 -2.18
CA GLY A 349 3.54 5.87 -2.85
C GLY A 349 4.98 5.45 -2.47
N GLU A 350 5.14 4.26 -1.88
CA GLU A 350 6.43 3.73 -1.41
C GLU A 350 6.74 2.33 -1.98
N THR A 351 6.00 1.88 -3.01
CA THR A 351 6.23 0.58 -3.65
C THR A 351 7.54 0.62 -4.43
N ALA A 352 8.50 -0.23 -4.06
CA ALA A 352 9.86 -0.20 -4.62
C ALA A 352 9.89 -0.29 -6.15
N ASP A 353 9.26 -1.32 -6.72
CA ASP A 353 9.20 -1.48 -8.18
C ASP A 353 8.57 -0.27 -8.89
N THR A 354 7.49 0.28 -8.32
CA THR A 354 6.80 1.43 -8.91
C THR A 354 7.68 2.68 -8.88
N LEU A 355 8.40 2.90 -7.78
CA LEU A 355 9.33 4.02 -7.63
C LEU A 355 10.53 3.89 -8.58
N ALA A 356 11.06 2.69 -8.74
CA ALA A 356 12.15 2.44 -9.67
C ALA A 356 11.73 2.69 -11.13
N VAL A 357 10.54 2.23 -11.52
CA VAL A 357 9.98 2.52 -12.86
C VAL A 357 9.83 4.03 -13.10
N LEU A 358 9.34 4.77 -12.09
CA LEU A 358 9.21 6.22 -12.17
C LEU A 358 10.56 6.88 -12.48
N ARG A 359 11.60 6.52 -11.72
CA ARG A 359 12.97 7.05 -11.88
C ARG A 359 13.56 6.72 -13.25
N ASP A 360 13.45 5.44 -13.64
CA ASP A 360 13.95 4.98 -14.95
C ASP A 360 13.28 5.71 -16.13
N ALA A 361 11.96 5.96 -16.04
CA ALA A 361 11.22 6.66 -17.06
C ALA A 361 11.58 8.16 -17.13
N LYS A 362 11.74 8.82 -15.98
CA LYS A 362 12.19 10.21 -15.92
C LYS A 362 13.59 10.38 -16.51
N ASN A 363 14.50 9.46 -16.20
CA ASN A 363 15.86 9.46 -16.75
C ASN A 363 15.85 9.33 -18.29
N GLN A 364 14.83 8.71 -18.87
CA GLN A 364 14.62 8.59 -20.31
C GLN A 364 13.80 9.76 -20.91
N GLY A 365 13.42 10.75 -20.10
CA GLY A 365 12.74 11.97 -20.53
C GLY A 365 11.21 11.89 -20.58
N ALA A 366 10.57 10.82 -20.06
CA ALA A 366 9.12 10.75 -19.93
C ALA A 366 8.60 11.75 -18.90
N ARG A 367 7.40 12.29 -19.12
CA ARG A 367 6.63 12.98 -18.08
C ARG A 367 5.93 11.94 -17.22
N VAL A 368 6.00 12.09 -15.90
CA VAL A 368 5.43 11.12 -14.95
C VAL A 368 4.30 11.75 -14.15
N LEU A 369 3.13 11.11 -14.18
CA LEU A 369 1.97 11.41 -13.35
C LEU A 369 1.79 10.30 -12.32
N ALA A 370 1.72 10.65 -11.05
CA ALA A 370 1.46 9.72 -9.95
C ALA A 370 0.00 9.76 -9.51
N ILE A 371 -0.60 8.59 -9.27
CA ILE A 371 -1.87 8.45 -8.54
C ILE A 371 -1.54 7.80 -7.20
N THR A 372 -1.70 8.55 -6.09
CA THR A 372 -1.33 8.08 -4.76
C THR A 372 -2.29 8.61 -3.69
N ASN A 373 -2.30 7.93 -2.51
CA ASN A 373 -3.07 8.41 -1.36
C ASN A 373 -2.21 9.25 -0.40
N VAL A 374 -0.93 8.89 -0.26
CA VAL A 374 -0.08 9.45 0.80
C VAL A 374 0.63 10.71 0.30
N VAL A 375 0.26 11.85 0.91
CA VAL A 375 0.91 13.14 0.67
C VAL A 375 2.35 13.07 1.17
N GLY A 376 3.30 13.55 0.35
CA GLY A 376 4.73 13.54 0.68
C GLY A 376 5.40 12.17 0.58
N SER A 377 4.73 11.16 0.01
CA SER A 377 5.37 9.88 -0.33
C SER A 377 6.46 10.03 -1.40
N SER A 378 7.37 9.06 -1.48
CA SER A 378 8.47 9.09 -2.45
C SER A 378 8.00 9.27 -3.89
N VAL A 379 6.97 8.48 -4.29
CA VAL A 379 6.37 8.62 -5.63
C VAL A 379 5.78 10.02 -5.84
N SER A 380 5.12 10.61 -4.83
CA SER A 380 4.53 11.95 -4.97
C SER A 380 5.55 13.09 -5.04
N ARG A 381 6.72 12.91 -4.41
CA ARG A 381 7.80 13.90 -4.47
C ARG A 381 8.58 13.86 -5.78
N GLU A 382 8.70 12.67 -6.37
CA GLU A 382 9.54 12.47 -7.55
C GLU A 382 8.76 12.58 -8.87
N ALA A 383 7.43 12.44 -8.86
CA ALA A 383 6.60 12.62 -10.05
C ALA A 383 6.53 14.10 -10.51
N ASP A 384 6.25 14.32 -11.79
CA ASP A 384 6.06 15.67 -12.34
C ASP A 384 4.65 16.22 -12.03
N ASP A 385 3.65 15.32 -11.98
CA ASP A 385 2.26 15.62 -11.65
C ASP A 385 1.76 14.60 -10.61
N VAL A 386 0.89 15.02 -9.70
CA VAL A 386 0.36 14.13 -8.66
C VAL A 386 -1.14 14.25 -8.52
N PHE A 387 -1.84 13.13 -8.65
CA PHE A 387 -3.24 13.00 -8.29
C PHE A 387 -3.36 12.36 -6.91
N TYR A 388 -3.78 13.13 -5.91
CA TYR A 388 -4.08 12.59 -4.58
C TYR A 388 -5.52 12.11 -4.51
N THR A 389 -5.70 10.83 -4.12
CA THR A 389 -7.03 10.21 -3.99
C THR A 389 -7.73 10.54 -2.67
N LEU A 390 -6.97 10.77 -1.60
CA LEU A 390 -7.40 11.26 -0.28
C LEU A 390 -8.55 10.47 0.40
N PRO A 391 -8.62 9.13 0.33
CA PRO A 391 -9.63 8.35 1.05
C PRO A 391 -9.38 8.26 2.57
N GLY A 392 -8.38 8.96 3.10
CA GLY A 392 -7.86 8.76 4.44
C GLY A 392 -6.97 7.51 4.56
N PRO A 393 -6.47 7.19 5.77
CA PRO A 393 -5.61 6.03 5.98
C PRO A 393 -6.35 4.71 5.68
N GLU A 394 -5.65 3.77 5.05
CA GLU A 394 -6.10 2.40 4.81
C GLU A 394 -5.15 1.45 5.54
N ILE A 395 -5.65 0.77 6.57
CA ILE A 395 -4.87 -0.01 7.54
C ILE A 395 -4.84 -1.50 7.20
N ALA A 396 -5.98 -2.06 6.77
CA ALA A 396 -6.06 -3.46 6.35
C ALA A 396 -5.05 -3.73 5.23
N VAL A 397 -4.33 -4.85 5.32
CA VAL A 397 -3.29 -5.19 4.34
C VAL A 397 -3.88 -5.33 2.94
N ALA A 398 -5.01 -6.02 2.79
CA ALA A 398 -5.73 -6.12 1.53
C ALA A 398 -6.46 -4.81 1.22
N SER A 399 -6.07 -4.13 0.15
CA SER A 399 -6.66 -2.84 -0.25
C SER A 399 -8.11 -2.99 -0.71
N THR A 400 -8.96 -2.04 -0.30
CA THR A 400 -10.38 -1.98 -0.66
C THR A 400 -10.79 -0.57 -1.11
N LYS A 401 -10.87 0.40 -0.21
CA LYS A 401 -11.26 1.78 -0.56
C LYS A 401 -10.23 2.47 -1.46
N ALA A 402 -8.94 2.13 -1.35
CA ALA A 402 -7.94 2.66 -2.24
C ALA A 402 -8.19 2.25 -3.70
N TYR A 403 -8.65 1.03 -3.96
CA TYR A 403 -8.99 0.58 -5.30
C TYR A 403 -10.08 1.44 -5.93
N VAL A 404 -11.22 1.64 -5.25
CA VAL A 404 -12.34 2.43 -5.81
C VAL A 404 -11.97 3.90 -6.00
N THR A 405 -11.10 4.45 -5.15
CA THR A 405 -10.62 5.83 -5.31
C THR A 405 -9.60 5.96 -6.44
N GLN A 406 -8.79 4.94 -6.70
CA GLN A 406 -7.93 4.87 -7.89
C GLN A 406 -8.76 4.76 -9.17
N LEU A 407 -9.86 3.98 -9.16
CA LEU A 407 -10.82 3.98 -10.28
C LEU A 407 -11.40 5.37 -10.50
N ALA A 408 -11.89 6.03 -9.44
CA ALA A 408 -12.43 7.40 -9.53
C ALA A 408 -11.39 8.38 -10.11
N ALA A 409 -10.11 8.26 -9.71
CA ALA A 409 -9.03 9.06 -10.26
C ALA A 409 -8.86 8.85 -11.78
N PHE A 410 -8.92 7.62 -12.26
CA PHE A 410 -8.85 7.33 -13.70
C PHE A 410 -10.05 7.89 -14.48
N TYR A 411 -11.27 7.85 -13.91
CA TYR A 411 -12.44 8.48 -14.56
C TYR A 411 -12.28 9.99 -14.65
N ILE A 412 -11.81 10.63 -13.56
CA ILE A 412 -11.54 12.08 -13.55
C ILE A 412 -10.48 12.44 -14.60
N LEU A 413 -9.34 11.72 -14.62
CA LEU A 413 -8.26 11.95 -15.58
C LEU A 413 -8.72 11.72 -17.02
N GLY A 414 -9.47 10.65 -17.27
CA GLY A 414 -10.00 10.36 -18.61
C GLY A 414 -10.92 11.47 -19.12
N LEU A 415 -11.83 11.97 -18.28
CA LEU A 415 -12.72 13.10 -18.62
C LEU A 415 -11.93 14.40 -18.77
N TYR A 416 -10.94 14.65 -17.92
CA TYR A 416 -10.07 15.81 -18.01
C TYR A 416 -9.30 15.83 -19.32
N PHE A 417 -8.67 14.74 -19.70
CA PHE A 417 -7.94 14.61 -20.98
C PHE A 417 -8.89 14.72 -22.18
N ALA A 418 -10.08 14.13 -22.10
CA ALA A 418 -11.09 14.23 -23.15
C ALA A 418 -11.57 15.67 -23.36
N SER A 419 -11.80 16.40 -22.25
CA SER A 419 -12.20 17.80 -22.27
C SER A 419 -11.14 18.68 -22.95
N LEU A 420 -9.87 18.51 -22.58
CA LEU A 420 -8.74 19.27 -23.16
C LEU A 420 -8.55 18.98 -24.66
N LYS A 421 -8.63 17.70 -25.05
CA LYS A 421 -8.48 17.30 -26.46
C LYS A 421 -9.71 17.58 -27.31
N GLY A 422 -10.89 17.74 -26.69
CA GLY A 422 -12.16 17.88 -27.41
C GLY A 422 -12.62 16.57 -28.07
N THR A 423 -12.28 15.42 -27.50
CA THR A 423 -12.64 14.08 -28.01
C THR A 423 -14.04 13.62 -27.59
N MET A 424 -14.66 14.34 -26.67
CA MET A 424 -16.05 14.16 -26.23
C MET A 424 -16.77 15.50 -26.24
N SER A 425 -18.05 15.49 -26.49
CA SER A 425 -18.91 16.67 -26.38
C SER A 425 -19.08 17.09 -24.91
N LYS A 426 -19.44 18.35 -24.68
CA LYS A 426 -19.74 18.84 -23.33
C LYS A 426 -20.90 18.07 -22.68
N ASP A 427 -21.92 17.74 -23.46
CA ASP A 427 -23.10 17.03 -22.96
C ASP A 427 -22.75 15.59 -22.50
N GLU A 428 -21.93 14.85 -23.27
CA GLU A 428 -21.44 13.54 -22.88
C GLU A 428 -20.60 13.60 -21.60
N ILE A 429 -19.75 14.61 -21.45
CA ILE A 429 -18.93 14.81 -20.24
C ILE A 429 -19.85 15.11 -19.04
N GLU A 430 -20.85 15.97 -19.20
CA GLU A 430 -21.79 16.31 -18.12
C GLU A 430 -22.66 15.12 -17.71
N GLU A 431 -23.10 14.29 -18.65
CA GLU A 431 -23.82 13.05 -18.38
C GLU A 431 -22.97 12.10 -17.50
N ILE A 432 -21.73 11.85 -17.90
CA ILE A 432 -20.84 10.96 -17.14
C ILE A 432 -20.49 11.56 -15.77
N LYS A 433 -20.29 12.88 -15.67
CA LYS A 433 -20.08 13.57 -14.39
C LYS A 433 -21.28 13.39 -13.46
N GLY A 434 -22.51 13.51 -13.99
CA GLY A 434 -23.75 13.30 -13.24
C GLY A 434 -23.82 11.88 -12.67
N GLU A 435 -23.59 10.89 -13.51
CA GLU A 435 -23.55 9.48 -13.10
C GLU A 435 -22.43 9.19 -12.08
N LEU A 436 -21.25 9.78 -12.27
CA LEU A 436 -20.10 9.60 -11.36
C LEU A 436 -20.37 10.22 -9.98
N LEU A 437 -21.07 11.35 -9.90
CA LEU A 437 -21.49 11.96 -8.63
C LEU A 437 -22.53 11.12 -7.87
N GLU A 438 -23.29 10.26 -8.56
CA GLU A 438 -24.24 9.32 -7.95
C GLU A 438 -23.59 7.99 -7.49
N ILE A 439 -22.35 7.72 -7.87
CA ILE A 439 -21.65 6.47 -7.48
C ILE A 439 -21.59 6.26 -5.97
N PRO A 440 -21.29 7.26 -5.12
CA PRO A 440 -21.33 7.06 -3.67
C PRO A 440 -22.65 6.49 -3.15
N ASN A 441 -23.79 6.99 -3.65
CA ASN A 441 -25.13 6.49 -3.28
C ASN A 441 -25.36 5.05 -3.78
N LYS A 442 -24.82 4.69 -4.95
CA LYS A 442 -24.91 3.34 -5.51
C LYS A 442 -24.04 2.35 -4.73
N ILE A 443 -22.84 2.75 -4.32
CA ILE A 443 -21.98 1.94 -3.44
C ILE A 443 -22.66 1.71 -2.08
N GLU A 444 -23.25 2.75 -1.47
CA GLU A 444 -24.00 2.63 -0.21
C GLU A 444 -25.13 1.59 -0.30
N LYS A 445 -25.88 1.59 -1.40
CA LYS A 445 -26.91 0.56 -1.64
C LYS A 445 -26.29 -0.85 -1.83
N ALA A 446 -25.16 -0.95 -2.53
CA ALA A 446 -24.48 -2.22 -2.74
C ALA A 446 -23.95 -2.83 -1.42
N LEU A 447 -23.57 -2.00 -0.46
CA LEU A 447 -23.17 -2.44 0.88
C LEU A 447 -24.33 -3.09 1.67
N GLY A 448 -25.57 -2.79 1.32
CA GLY A 448 -26.78 -3.37 1.94
C GLY A 448 -27.04 -4.85 1.63
N MET A 449 -26.29 -5.47 0.71
CA MET A 449 -26.49 -6.87 0.27
C MET A 449 -25.86 -7.92 1.21
N LYS A 450 -25.72 -7.59 2.48
CA LYS A 450 -24.99 -8.40 3.47
C LYS A 450 -25.52 -9.84 3.58
N ASP A 451 -26.83 -10.02 3.66
CA ASP A 451 -27.44 -11.33 3.99
C ASP A 451 -27.24 -12.33 2.85
N GLU A 452 -27.41 -11.90 1.59
CA GLU A 452 -27.19 -12.74 0.41
C GLU A 452 -25.72 -13.15 0.28
N LEU A 453 -24.82 -12.20 0.53
CA LEU A 453 -23.37 -12.45 0.43
C LEU A 453 -22.88 -13.35 1.56
N GLN A 454 -23.39 -13.19 2.78
CA GLN A 454 -23.07 -14.09 3.90
C GLN A 454 -23.60 -15.51 3.66
N LYS A 455 -24.77 -15.65 3.07
CA LYS A 455 -25.34 -16.96 2.70
C LYS A 455 -24.45 -17.67 1.69
N PHE A 456 -24.01 -16.97 0.65
CA PHE A 456 -23.06 -17.51 -0.32
C PHE A 456 -21.75 -17.91 0.37
N ALA A 457 -21.16 -17.03 1.17
CA ALA A 457 -19.92 -17.29 1.89
C ALA A 457 -20.03 -18.54 2.79
N SER A 458 -21.11 -18.68 3.54
CA SER A 458 -21.34 -19.82 4.44
C SER A 458 -21.44 -21.17 3.70
N SER A 459 -21.86 -21.15 2.46
CA SER A 459 -21.96 -22.37 1.64
C SER A 459 -20.64 -22.73 0.94
N HIS A 460 -19.73 -21.76 0.77
CA HIS A 460 -18.56 -21.92 -0.11
C HIS A 460 -17.19 -21.71 0.56
N TYR A 461 -17.12 -21.36 1.85
CA TYR A 461 -15.85 -21.06 2.53
C TYR A 461 -14.85 -22.24 2.60
N ASN A 462 -15.32 -23.49 2.44
CA ASN A 462 -14.49 -24.70 2.47
C ASN A 462 -13.96 -25.14 1.11
N HIS A 463 -14.31 -24.45 0.02
CA HIS A 463 -13.73 -24.76 -1.29
C HIS A 463 -12.21 -24.53 -1.28
N LYS A 464 -11.48 -25.36 -2.00
CA LYS A 464 -10.03 -25.21 -2.20
C LYS A 464 -9.74 -24.25 -3.34
N ASP A 465 -10.58 -24.30 -4.37
CA ASP A 465 -10.44 -23.54 -5.60
C ASP A 465 -11.75 -22.81 -5.91
N MET A 466 -11.65 -21.58 -6.41
CA MET A 466 -12.77 -20.79 -6.92
C MET A 466 -12.34 -20.03 -8.16
N TYR A 467 -13.27 -19.82 -9.09
CA TYR A 467 -12.98 -19.12 -10.33
C TYR A 467 -13.84 -17.88 -10.47
N PHE A 468 -13.24 -16.83 -11.03
CA PHE A 468 -13.92 -15.57 -11.32
C PHE A 468 -13.99 -15.39 -12.83
N LEU A 469 -15.16 -14.99 -13.33
CA LEU A 469 -15.38 -14.85 -14.77
C LEU A 469 -15.94 -13.47 -15.09
N GLY A 470 -15.46 -12.88 -16.17
CA GLY A 470 -15.97 -11.62 -16.71
C GLY A 470 -15.55 -11.40 -18.16
N ARG A 471 -16.10 -10.36 -18.78
CA ARG A 471 -15.68 -9.87 -20.09
C ARG A 471 -15.51 -8.35 -20.05
N GLY A 472 -14.51 -7.83 -20.76
CA GLY A 472 -14.25 -6.40 -20.76
C GLY A 472 -13.96 -5.88 -19.35
N LEU A 473 -14.68 -4.86 -18.91
CA LEU A 473 -14.52 -4.27 -17.56
C LEU A 473 -14.88 -5.26 -16.44
N ASP A 474 -15.83 -6.16 -16.67
CA ASP A 474 -16.17 -7.23 -15.71
C ASP A 474 -14.99 -8.17 -15.47
N TYR A 475 -14.16 -8.44 -16.49
CA TYR A 475 -12.93 -9.23 -16.32
C TYR A 475 -11.90 -8.49 -15.45
N ALA A 476 -11.74 -7.18 -15.66
CA ALA A 476 -10.84 -6.37 -14.82
C ALA A 476 -11.26 -6.39 -13.33
N VAL A 477 -12.57 -6.32 -13.06
CA VAL A 477 -13.12 -6.43 -11.69
C VAL A 477 -13.01 -7.86 -11.15
N ALA A 478 -13.19 -8.88 -11.99
CA ALA A 478 -13.00 -10.28 -11.62
C ALA A 478 -11.56 -10.57 -11.16
N MET A 479 -10.55 -9.99 -11.81
CA MET A 479 -9.16 -10.07 -11.37
C MET A 479 -8.98 -9.51 -9.95
N GLU A 480 -9.57 -8.36 -9.65
CA GLU A 480 -9.49 -7.77 -8.31
C GLU A 480 -10.24 -8.61 -7.27
N GLY A 481 -11.44 -9.12 -7.58
CA GLY A 481 -12.19 -10.00 -6.70
C GLY A 481 -11.42 -11.28 -6.37
N SER A 482 -10.79 -11.91 -7.37
CA SER A 482 -9.97 -13.11 -7.16
C SER A 482 -8.74 -12.82 -6.31
N LEU A 483 -8.10 -11.66 -6.48
CA LEU A 483 -6.97 -11.24 -5.66
C LEU A 483 -7.41 -11.06 -4.20
N LYS A 484 -8.50 -10.34 -3.93
CA LYS A 484 -9.02 -10.16 -2.56
C LYS A 484 -9.31 -11.48 -1.88
N LEU A 485 -9.97 -12.41 -2.57
CA LEU A 485 -10.30 -13.69 -1.99
C LEU A 485 -9.04 -14.51 -1.65
N LYS A 486 -8.06 -14.60 -2.55
CA LYS A 486 -6.82 -15.35 -2.29
C LYS A 486 -5.98 -14.74 -1.17
N GLU A 487 -5.91 -13.43 -1.08
CA GLU A 487 -5.12 -12.72 -0.07
C GLU A 487 -5.57 -13.03 1.36
N ILE A 488 -6.88 -13.00 1.63
CA ILE A 488 -7.40 -13.04 2.99
C ILE A 488 -7.99 -14.39 3.40
N SER A 489 -8.38 -15.24 2.46
CA SER A 489 -8.99 -16.55 2.74
C SER A 489 -8.06 -17.73 2.46
N TYR A 490 -6.97 -17.49 1.71
CA TYR A 490 -6.01 -18.51 1.26
C TYR A 490 -6.64 -19.58 0.36
N ILE A 491 -7.82 -19.32 -0.23
CA ILE A 491 -8.42 -20.13 -1.28
C ILE A 491 -7.68 -19.84 -2.58
N HIS A 492 -7.25 -20.87 -3.29
CA HIS A 492 -6.70 -20.67 -4.62
C HIS A 492 -7.83 -20.19 -5.55
N CYS A 493 -7.63 -19.05 -6.18
CA CYS A 493 -8.62 -18.50 -7.11
C CYS A 493 -7.98 -17.71 -8.24
N ASP A 494 -8.54 -17.89 -9.43
CA ASP A 494 -8.11 -17.22 -10.63
C ASP A 494 -9.29 -16.55 -11.34
N ALA A 495 -8.98 -15.45 -12.03
CA ALA A 495 -9.92 -14.77 -12.90
C ALA A 495 -9.62 -15.09 -14.36
N TYR A 496 -10.65 -15.43 -15.11
CA TYR A 496 -10.55 -15.72 -16.55
C TYR A 496 -11.48 -14.81 -17.36
N ALA A 497 -10.99 -14.34 -18.48
CA ALA A 497 -11.85 -13.77 -19.50
C ALA A 497 -12.80 -14.87 -20.01
N GLY A 498 -14.11 -14.63 -19.99
CA GLY A 498 -15.10 -15.67 -20.31
C GLY A 498 -14.90 -16.36 -21.65
N GLY A 499 -14.32 -15.66 -22.65
CA GLY A 499 -13.96 -16.25 -23.95
C GLY A 499 -12.80 -17.23 -23.88
N GLU A 500 -11.85 -17.02 -22.97
CA GLU A 500 -10.63 -17.82 -22.82
C GLU A 500 -10.86 -19.15 -22.11
N LEU A 501 -12.01 -19.35 -21.45
CA LEU A 501 -12.33 -20.63 -20.79
C LEU A 501 -12.14 -21.83 -21.69
N LYS A 502 -12.53 -21.72 -22.96
CA LYS A 502 -12.46 -22.82 -23.96
C LYS A 502 -11.04 -23.20 -24.35
N HIS A 503 -10.07 -22.34 -24.08
CA HIS A 503 -8.68 -22.51 -24.47
C HIS A 503 -7.82 -23.16 -23.39
N GLY A 504 -8.45 -23.78 -22.39
CA GLY A 504 -7.77 -24.55 -21.33
C GLY A 504 -8.52 -24.57 -20.01
N PRO A 505 -8.80 -23.42 -19.38
CA PRO A 505 -9.31 -23.33 -18.00
C PRO A 505 -10.62 -24.09 -17.76
N ILE A 506 -11.47 -24.28 -18.77
CA ILE A 506 -12.73 -25.05 -18.65
C ILE A 506 -12.49 -26.50 -18.22
N ALA A 507 -11.29 -27.04 -18.42
CA ALA A 507 -10.91 -28.37 -17.96
C ALA A 507 -10.90 -28.51 -16.43
N LEU A 508 -10.83 -27.37 -15.71
CA LEU A 508 -10.84 -27.31 -14.24
C LEU A 508 -12.27 -27.35 -13.67
N ILE A 509 -13.28 -27.20 -14.52
CA ILE A 509 -14.68 -27.17 -14.09
C ILE A 509 -15.20 -28.60 -13.93
N GLU A 510 -15.53 -28.95 -12.73
CA GLU A 510 -16.15 -30.20 -12.33
C GLU A 510 -17.39 -29.96 -11.46
N LYS A 511 -18.05 -31.02 -11.02
CA LYS A 511 -19.28 -30.89 -10.23
C LYS A 511 -19.05 -30.10 -8.95
N ASN A 512 -19.85 -29.07 -8.73
CA ASN A 512 -19.79 -28.14 -7.60
C ASN A 512 -18.56 -27.21 -7.57
N THR A 513 -17.79 -27.08 -8.66
CA THR A 513 -16.77 -26.04 -8.76
C THR A 513 -17.42 -24.66 -8.55
N ALA A 514 -16.95 -23.91 -7.58
CA ALA A 514 -17.48 -22.58 -7.27
C ALA A 514 -16.99 -21.54 -8.28
N VAL A 515 -17.93 -20.85 -8.91
CA VAL A 515 -17.64 -19.83 -9.94
C VAL A 515 -18.41 -18.56 -9.64
N ILE A 516 -17.69 -17.46 -9.50
CA ILE A 516 -18.25 -16.11 -9.36
C ILE A 516 -18.16 -15.42 -10.72
N THR A 517 -19.28 -14.96 -11.25
CA THR A 517 -19.35 -14.30 -12.55
C THR A 517 -19.93 -12.90 -12.46
N LEU A 518 -19.38 -11.98 -13.25
CA LEU A 518 -19.92 -10.64 -13.42
C LEU A 518 -20.62 -10.55 -14.79
N LEU A 519 -21.83 -10.00 -14.78
CA LEU A 519 -22.70 -9.84 -15.95
C LEU A 519 -23.26 -8.40 -15.99
N THR A 520 -22.36 -7.41 -15.76
CA THR A 520 -22.76 -6.00 -15.61
C THR A 520 -22.57 -5.16 -16.86
N GLN A 521 -21.85 -5.69 -17.87
CA GLN A 521 -21.61 -5.03 -19.15
C GLN A 521 -22.76 -5.41 -20.13
N GLU A 522 -23.72 -4.51 -20.34
CA GLU A 522 -24.93 -4.80 -21.12
C GLU A 522 -24.62 -5.29 -22.53
N ALA A 523 -23.64 -4.66 -23.21
CA ALA A 523 -23.24 -5.02 -24.57
C ALA A 523 -22.56 -6.41 -24.68
N LEU A 524 -22.07 -6.97 -23.56
CA LEU A 524 -21.35 -8.24 -23.52
C LEU A 524 -22.13 -9.35 -22.81
N LYS A 525 -23.30 -9.02 -22.24
CA LYS A 525 -24.08 -9.91 -21.37
C LYS A 525 -24.47 -11.21 -22.06
N ASP A 526 -25.01 -11.19 -23.26
CA ASP A 526 -25.41 -12.40 -23.97
C ASP A 526 -24.25 -13.36 -24.26
N LYS A 527 -23.09 -12.79 -24.60
CA LYS A 527 -21.86 -13.58 -24.79
C LYS A 527 -21.39 -14.19 -23.49
N MET A 528 -21.51 -13.44 -22.38
CA MET A 528 -21.13 -13.93 -21.06
C MET A 528 -22.10 -15.01 -20.56
N ILE A 529 -23.41 -14.86 -20.77
CA ILE A 529 -24.44 -15.87 -20.49
C ILE A 529 -24.12 -17.18 -21.21
N SER A 530 -23.67 -17.12 -22.47
CA SER A 530 -23.21 -18.32 -23.21
C SER A 530 -22.04 -19.02 -22.51
N ASN A 531 -21.04 -18.27 -22.02
CA ASN A 531 -19.93 -18.86 -21.28
C ASN A 531 -20.37 -19.44 -19.93
N VAL A 532 -21.28 -18.78 -19.23
CA VAL A 532 -21.88 -19.26 -17.98
C VAL A 532 -22.59 -20.60 -18.20
N ARG A 533 -23.38 -20.75 -19.29
CA ARG A 533 -24.01 -22.02 -19.65
C ARG A 533 -23.02 -23.15 -19.86
N GLU A 534 -21.88 -22.88 -20.49
CA GLU A 534 -20.83 -23.88 -20.70
C GLU A 534 -20.25 -24.40 -19.38
N VAL A 535 -20.10 -23.50 -18.37
CA VAL A 535 -19.67 -23.86 -17.03
C VAL A 535 -20.76 -24.65 -16.29
N SER A 536 -22.02 -24.16 -16.32
CA SER A 536 -23.15 -24.84 -15.70
C SER A 536 -23.37 -26.25 -16.24
N THR A 537 -23.23 -26.46 -17.57
CA THR A 537 -23.37 -27.78 -18.22
C THR A 537 -22.32 -28.80 -17.71
N ARG A 538 -21.20 -28.31 -17.15
CA ARG A 538 -20.13 -29.16 -16.56
C ARG A 538 -20.27 -29.30 -15.05
N GLY A 539 -21.36 -28.80 -14.49
CA GLY A 539 -21.68 -28.93 -13.07
C GLY A 539 -21.06 -27.85 -12.16
N GLY A 540 -20.54 -26.76 -12.72
CA GLY A 540 -20.10 -25.61 -11.94
C GLY A 540 -21.27 -24.98 -11.17
N ASN A 541 -21.03 -24.57 -9.93
CA ASN A 541 -21.97 -23.82 -9.09
C ASN A 541 -21.70 -22.32 -9.24
N ILE A 542 -22.65 -21.59 -9.79
CA ILE A 542 -22.45 -20.24 -10.30
C ILE A 542 -23.17 -19.20 -9.46
N PHE A 543 -22.38 -18.27 -8.92
CA PHE A 543 -22.86 -17.04 -8.31
C PHE A 543 -22.66 -15.86 -9.26
N ALA A 544 -23.73 -15.09 -9.52
CA ALA A 544 -23.65 -13.96 -10.44
C ALA A 544 -23.88 -12.61 -9.77
N VAL A 545 -23.06 -11.63 -10.16
CA VAL A 545 -23.28 -10.21 -9.88
C VAL A 545 -23.85 -9.57 -11.15
N VAL A 546 -25.06 -9.02 -11.05
CA VAL A 546 -25.80 -8.45 -12.19
C VAL A 546 -26.35 -7.07 -11.84
N ASN A 547 -26.72 -6.27 -12.84
CA ASN A 547 -27.39 -5.00 -12.63
C ASN A 547 -28.85 -5.20 -12.19
N GLU A 548 -29.40 -4.32 -11.36
CA GLU A 548 -30.83 -4.23 -11.09
C GLU A 548 -31.65 -4.18 -12.39
N GLY A 549 -32.72 -4.94 -12.43
CA GLY A 549 -33.58 -5.08 -13.62
C GLY A 549 -33.15 -6.17 -14.60
N ASP A 550 -32.07 -6.90 -14.32
CA ASP A 550 -31.71 -8.10 -15.10
C ASP A 550 -32.72 -9.23 -14.85
N THR A 551 -33.31 -9.76 -15.92
CA THR A 551 -34.27 -10.86 -15.86
C THR A 551 -33.77 -12.14 -16.51
N THR A 552 -32.70 -12.05 -17.29
CA THR A 552 -32.22 -13.13 -18.15
C THR A 552 -31.16 -14.01 -17.48
N SER A 553 -30.32 -13.44 -16.64
CA SER A 553 -29.21 -14.16 -16.00
C SER A 553 -29.69 -15.20 -15.00
N LYS A 554 -30.84 -14.99 -14.36
CA LYS A 554 -31.42 -15.88 -13.33
C LYS A 554 -31.65 -17.32 -13.84
N GLU A 555 -31.86 -17.51 -15.14
CA GLU A 555 -32.12 -18.82 -15.72
C GLU A 555 -30.88 -19.71 -15.85
N VAL A 556 -29.69 -19.12 -15.71
CA VAL A 556 -28.41 -19.81 -16.01
C VAL A 556 -27.43 -19.87 -14.84
N VAL A 557 -27.82 -19.34 -13.67
CA VAL A 557 -26.96 -19.28 -12.47
C VAL A 557 -27.67 -19.87 -11.25
N ASP A 558 -26.92 -20.35 -10.28
CA ASP A 558 -27.44 -20.96 -9.06
C ASP A 558 -27.79 -19.92 -7.99
N SER A 559 -27.05 -18.82 -7.95
CA SER A 559 -27.26 -17.72 -7.03
C SER A 559 -26.96 -16.38 -7.71
N ILE A 560 -27.67 -15.33 -7.30
CA ILE A 560 -27.58 -14.02 -7.94
C ILE A 560 -27.69 -12.89 -6.93
N VAL A 561 -26.92 -11.82 -7.15
CA VAL A 561 -27.05 -10.56 -6.43
C VAL A 561 -27.19 -9.42 -7.42
N TYR A 562 -28.04 -8.44 -7.09
CA TYR A 562 -28.37 -7.31 -7.95
C TYR A 562 -27.72 -6.03 -7.43
N ILE A 563 -26.79 -5.46 -8.20
CA ILE A 563 -26.17 -4.17 -7.89
C ILE A 563 -26.98 -3.02 -8.50
N PRO A 564 -26.98 -1.81 -7.91
CA PRO A 564 -27.59 -0.63 -8.50
C PRO A 564 -27.08 -0.37 -9.92
N LYS A 565 -28.02 -0.15 -10.85
CA LYS A 565 -27.68 0.09 -12.24
C LYS A 565 -26.96 1.44 -12.42
N THR A 566 -25.92 1.45 -13.23
CA THR A 566 -25.21 2.64 -13.72
C THR A 566 -24.86 2.44 -15.19
N ILE A 567 -24.24 3.45 -15.83
CA ILE A 567 -23.73 3.28 -17.20
C ILE A 567 -22.55 2.28 -17.20
N ASP A 568 -22.46 1.46 -18.25
CA ASP A 568 -21.52 0.32 -18.34
C ASP A 568 -20.09 0.68 -17.96
N ILE A 569 -19.60 1.87 -18.38
CA ILE A 569 -18.23 2.29 -18.13
C ILE A 569 -17.94 2.53 -16.63
N LEU A 570 -18.94 2.82 -15.80
CA LEU A 570 -18.81 3.09 -14.37
C LEU A 570 -19.13 1.88 -13.48
N THR A 571 -19.60 0.76 -14.05
CA THR A 571 -19.96 -0.44 -13.27
C THR A 571 -18.83 -0.98 -12.40
N PRO A 572 -17.53 -0.87 -12.75
CA PRO A 572 -16.42 -1.32 -11.89
C PRO A 572 -16.44 -0.73 -10.48
N LEU A 573 -16.86 0.54 -10.32
CA LEU A 573 -16.95 1.21 -9.02
C LEU A 573 -17.99 0.59 -8.09
N VAL A 574 -19.03 -0.06 -8.64
CA VAL A 574 -20.12 -0.66 -7.86
C VAL A 574 -19.97 -2.18 -7.77
N SER A 575 -19.59 -2.84 -8.87
CA SER A 575 -19.54 -4.30 -8.96
C SER A 575 -18.40 -4.94 -8.16
N VAL A 576 -17.37 -4.19 -7.78
CA VAL A 576 -16.31 -4.67 -6.89
C VAL A 576 -16.77 -4.86 -5.45
N VAL A 577 -17.76 -4.07 -5.00
CA VAL A 577 -18.21 -4.06 -3.59
C VAL A 577 -18.71 -5.44 -3.12
N PRO A 578 -19.61 -6.14 -3.82
CA PRO A 578 -20.02 -7.48 -3.43
C PRO A 578 -18.85 -8.48 -3.43
N LEU A 579 -17.86 -8.33 -4.31
CA LEU A 579 -16.70 -9.24 -4.34
C LEU A 579 -15.79 -9.05 -3.11
N GLN A 580 -15.60 -7.81 -2.67
CA GLN A 580 -14.87 -7.50 -1.43
C GLN A 580 -15.60 -8.08 -0.21
N LEU A 581 -16.91 -7.90 -0.12
CA LEU A 581 -17.72 -8.44 0.98
C LEU A 581 -17.75 -9.98 0.98
N ILE A 582 -17.88 -10.64 -0.19
CA ILE A 582 -17.78 -12.11 -0.29
C ILE A 582 -16.43 -12.58 0.23
N SER A 583 -15.36 -11.95 -0.21
CA SER A 583 -13.99 -12.31 0.22
C SER A 583 -13.84 -12.16 1.73
N TYR A 584 -14.34 -11.06 2.30
CA TYR A 584 -14.35 -10.80 3.74
C TYR A 584 -15.14 -11.89 4.50
N TYR A 585 -16.39 -12.17 4.10
CA TYR A 585 -17.21 -13.14 4.83
C TYR A 585 -16.66 -14.57 4.71
N ILE A 586 -16.13 -14.97 3.56
CA ILE A 586 -15.47 -16.27 3.39
C ILE A 586 -14.27 -16.38 4.34
N ALA A 587 -13.42 -15.36 4.40
CA ALA A 587 -12.25 -15.35 5.27
C ALA A 587 -12.64 -15.41 6.75
N LYS A 588 -13.67 -14.69 7.18
CA LYS A 588 -14.20 -14.73 8.56
C LYS A 588 -14.75 -16.11 8.91
N GLN A 589 -15.49 -16.76 8.00
CA GLN A 589 -16.00 -18.12 8.20
C GLN A 589 -14.85 -19.15 8.36
N LYS A 590 -13.72 -18.93 7.71
CA LYS A 590 -12.49 -19.75 7.83
C LYS A 590 -11.69 -19.42 9.10
N GLY A 591 -12.07 -18.38 9.87
CA GLY A 591 -11.30 -17.91 11.02
C GLY A 591 -9.98 -17.24 10.66
N CYS A 592 -9.86 -16.69 9.44
CA CYS A 592 -8.67 -15.97 8.99
C CYS A 592 -8.63 -14.54 9.56
N ASP A 593 -7.43 -14.04 9.79
CA ASP A 593 -7.20 -12.62 10.11
C ASP A 593 -7.28 -11.80 8.80
N VAL A 594 -8.34 -11.03 8.63
CA VAL A 594 -8.62 -10.27 7.40
C VAL A 594 -7.83 -8.96 7.33
N ASP A 595 -7.43 -8.41 8.47
CA ASP A 595 -6.65 -7.18 8.54
C ASP A 595 -5.15 -7.44 8.31
N LYS A 596 -4.65 -8.57 8.81
CA LYS A 596 -3.23 -8.95 8.76
C LYS A 596 -3.10 -10.40 8.26
N PRO A 597 -3.41 -10.67 6.97
CA PRO A 597 -3.29 -12.00 6.41
C PRO A 597 -1.82 -12.43 6.35
N ARG A 598 -1.60 -13.74 6.58
CA ARG A 598 -0.24 -14.31 6.62
C ARG A 598 0.55 -14.01 5.34
N ASN A 599 1.86 -13.81 5.48
CA ASN A 599 2.81 -13.63 4.38
C ASN A 599 2.54 -12.41 3.48
N LEU A 600 1.74 -11.44 3.92
CA LEU A 600 1.48 -10.21 3.19
C LEU A 600 1.82 -8.99 4.02
N ALA A 601 2.26 -7.94 3.35
CA ALA A 601 2.49 -6.62 3.92
C ALA A 601 1.67 -5.56 3.16
N LYS A 602 1.24 -4.50 3.85
CA LYS A 602 0.43 -3.42 3.24
C LYS A 602 1.13 -2.72 2.09
N SER A 603 2.45 -2.59 2.15
CA SER A 603 3.26 -1.98 1.10
C SER A 603 4.59 -2.71 0.98
N VAL A 604 5.03 -2.99 -0.24
CA VAL A 604 6.29 -3.67 -0.55
C VAL A 604 7.31 -2.61 -0.94
N THR A 605 8.27 -2.34 -0.05
CA THR A 605 9.31 -1.29 -0.21
C THR A 605 10.68 -1.84 -0.50
N VAL A 606 10.75 -3.11 -0.80
CA VAL A 606 11.98 -3.83 -1.18
C VAL A 606 11.69 -4.66 -2.43
N GLU A 607 12.68 -4.86 -3.28
CA GLU A 607 12.62 -5.75 -4.43
C GLU A 607 12.90 -7.20 -4.03
#